data_16dd8e3614306dfd81beb18b13786969
#
_entry.id   16dd8e3614306dfd81beb18b13786969
#
_cell.length_a   1.000
_cell.length_b   1.000
_cell.length_c   1.000
_cell.angle_alpha   90.00
_cell.angle_beta   90.00
_cell.angle_gamma   90.00
#
_symmetry.space_group_name_H-M   'P 1'
#
loop_
_entity.id
_entity.type
_entity.pdbx_description
1 polymer ?
#
loop_
_entity_poly.entity_id
_entity_poly.type
_entity_poly.pdbx_seq_one_letter_code
_entity_poly.pdbx_strand_id
1 'polypeptide(L)'
;MTETQSLELAKALISHPSVTPDDRDCQKLLAERLHKIGFAAEELHFGDTKNIWLRRGTQAPVVCFAGHTDVVPTGPVEKWDSPPFEPTERDGRLYGRGAADMKTSIACFVTACERFVAEHPDHQGSIALLITSDEEGDALDGTTKVVDVLKARDELIDYCIVGEPTAVDKLGDMIKNGRRGSLSGNLTVKGKQGHIAYPHLAINPVHTFAPALLELTQEVWDEGNEYFPPTSFQISNINGGTGATNVIPGELNVKFNFRFSTESTEAGLKQRVHAILDKQGVQYDLQWSCSGQPFLTHAGKLTDVAREAIAETCGIETELSTTGGTSDGRFIKAIAKELIELGPSNATIHQINENVRLDDIPKLSAVYEGILARLLVEKAV
;
A
#
# COMPACT_ATOMS: atom_id res chain seq x y z
N MET A 1 1.51 31.34 8.45
CA MET A 1 2.70 30.95 7.64
C MET A 1 2.83 29.43 7.47
N THR A 2 2.13 28.62 8.23
CA THR A 2 2.31 27.15 8.28
C THR A 2 1.45 26.34 7.31
N GLU A 3 0.24 26.80 7.00
CA GLU A 3 -0.70 26.06 6.10
C GLU A 3 -0.23 26.00 4.65
N THR A 4 0.46 27.04 4.21
CA THR A 4 0.95 27.15 2.82
C THR A 4 2.13 26.22 2.51
N GLN A 5 2.96 25.86 3.50
CA GLN A 5 4.20 25.09 3.25
C GLN A 5 3.95 23.65 2.80
N SER A 6 2.99 22.95 3.40
CA SER A 6 2.62 21.58 3.01
C SER A 6 2.02 21.57 1.62
N LEU A 7 1.16 22.52 1.30
CA LEU A 7 0.54 22.67 -0.03
C LEU A 7 1.60 22.95 -1.10
N GLU A 8 2.53 23.87 -0.85
CA GLU A 8 3.59 24.19 -1.82
C GLU A 8 4.55 23.01 -2.05
N LEU A 9 4.88 22.25 -0.98
CA LEU A 9 5.69 21.04 -1.14
C LEU A 9 4.93 19.94 -1.88
N ALA A 10 3.64 19.76 -1.60
CA ALA A 10 2.80 18.81 -2.34
C ALA A 10 2.74 19.15 -3.83
N LYS A 11 2.54 20.43 -4.18
CA LYS A 11 2.58 20.89 -5.58
C LYS A 11 3.95 20.63 -6.22
N ALA A 12 5.04 20.93 -5.51
CA ALA A 12 6.38 20.69 -6.02
C ALA A 12 6.58 19.18 -6.32
N LEU A 13 6.17 18.28 -5.40
CA LEU A 13 6.27 16.85 -5.63
C LEU A 13 5.38 16.36 -6.78
N ILE A 14 4.15 16.86 -6.90
CA ILE A 14 3.22 16.50 -7.98
C ILE A 14 3.79 16.93 -9.34
N SER A 15 4.49 18.04 -9.42
CA SER A 15 5.11 18.55 -10.66
C SER A 15 6.21 17.64 -11.22
N HIS A 16 6.71 16.68 -10.42
CA HIS A 16 7.66 15.67 -10.88
C HIS A 16 6.89 14.45 -11.43
N PRO A 17 7.00 14.14 -12.75
CA PRO A 17 6.27 13.04 -13.38
C PRO A 17 6.93 11.68 -13.07
N SER A 18 6.93 11.32 -11.80
CA SER A 18 7.60 10.14 -11.25
C SER A 18 6.75 8.88 -11.42
N VAL A 19 6.45 8.52 -12.67
CA VAL A 19 5.77 7.26 -12.97
C VAL A 19 6.68 6.09 -12.63
N THR A 20 6.14 5.14 -11.86
CA THR A 20 6.89 3.98 -11.33
C THR A 20 7.78 3.31 -12.39
N PRO A 21 9.03 2.95 -12.09
CA PRO A 21 9.80 3.14 -10.85
C PRO A 21 10.65 4.43 -10.81
N ASP A 22 10.37 5.43 -11.64
CA ASP A 22 11.17 6.64 -11.78
C ASP A 22 10.81 7.67 -10.69
N ASP A 23 11.81 8.09 -9.90
CA ASP A 23 11.64 9.09 -8.82
C ASP A 23 11.59 10.54 -9.30
N ARG A 24 12.19 10.84 -10.46
CA ARG A 24 12.26 12.21 -11.02
C ARG A 24 12.73 13.28 -10.03
N ASP A 25 13.73 12.97 -9.20
CA ASP A 25 14.32 13.86 -8.19
C ASP A 25 13.40 14.27 -7.01
N CYS A 26 12.28 13.61 -6.81
CA CYS A 26 11.43 13.81 -5.63
C CYS A 26 12.22 13.59 -4.34
N GLN A 27 12.96 12.46 -4.24
CA GLN A 27 13.73 12.12 -3.03
C GLN A 27 14.86 13.13 -2.77
N LYS A 28 15.49 13.64 -3.81
CA LYS A 28 16.48 14.70 -3.69
C LYS A 28 15.89 15.99 -3.09
N LEU A 29 14.72 16.40 -3.56
CA LEU A 29 13.99 17.56 -3.01
C LEU A 29 13.72 17.38 -1.52
N LEU A 30 13.30 16.18 -1.11
CA LEU A 30 13.03 15.85 0.30
C LEU A 30 14.33 15.88 1.12
N ALA A 31 15.40 15.27 0.62
CA ALA A 31 16.70 15.22 1.29
C ALA A 31 17.28 16.61 1.53
N GLU A 32 17.29 17.47 0.49
CA GLU A 32 17.78 18.85 0.58
C GLU A 32 16.99 19.68 1.62
N ARG A 33 15.69 19.42 1.74
CA ARG A 33 14.83 20.10 2.69
C ARG A 33 15.07 19.64 4.12
N LEU A 34 15.07 18.32 4.35
CA LEU A 34 15.26 17.72 5.65
C LEU A 34 16.69 17.87 6.21
N HIS A 35 17.68 17.94 5.32
CA HIS A 35 19.07 18.25 5.73
C HIS A 35 19.18 19.56 6.50
N LYS A 36 18.38 20.58 6.17
CA LYS A 36 18.38 21.89 6.86
C LYS A 36 17.96 21.83 8.31
N ILE A 37 17.23 20.76 8.68
CA ILE A 37 16.79 20.49 10.05
C ILE A 37 17.52 19.31 10.68
N GLY A 38 18.69 18.92 10.13
CA GLY A 38 19.62 17.98 10.74
C GLY A 38 19.36 16.50 10.45
N PHE A 39 18.62 16.17 9.41
CA PHE A 39 18.55 14.78 8.93
C PHE A 39 19.80 14.42 8.11
N ALA A 40 20.32 13.23 8.35
CA ALA A 40 21.28 12.55 7.47
C ALA A 40 20.50 11.72 6.46
N ALA A 41 20.97 11.74 5.21
CA ALA A 41 20.37 11.00 4.11
C ALA A 41 21.30 9.86 3.68
N GLU A 42 20.73 8.68 3.47
CA GLU A 42 21.39 7.50 2.90
C GLU A 42 20.59 7.07 1.67
N GLU A 43 21.21 7.19 0.50
CA GLU A 43 20.62 6.74 -0.75
C GLU A 43 20.85 5.23 -0.92
N LEU A 44 19.78 4.48 -1.18
CA LEU A 44 19.77 3.03 -1.32
C LEU A 44 19.17 2.68 -2.67
N HIS A 45 20.02 2.51 -3.68
CA HIS A 45 19.60 2.24 -5.06
C HIS A 45 19.70 0.74 -5.35
N PHE A 46 18.61 0.15 -5.88
CA PHE A 46 18.57 -1.24 -6.33
C PHE A 46 17.92 -1.27 -7.72
N GLY A 47 18.62 -1.84 -8.71
CA GLY A 47 18.16 -1.79 -10.10
C GLY A 47 17.90 -0.36 -10.55
N ASP A 48 16.74 -0.11 -11.10
CA ASP A 48 16.28 1.23 -11.54
C ASP A 48 15.54 2.00 -10.42
N THR A 49 15.33 1.36 -9.27
CA THR A 49 14.58 1.92 -8.14
C THR A 49 15.48 2.75 -7.25
N LYS A 50 15.02 3.95 -6.93
CA LYS A 50 15.63 4.81 -5.93
C LYS A 50 14.90 4.68 -4.61
N ASN A 51 15.69 4.52 -3.54
CA ASN A 51 15.18 4.55 -2.18
C ASN A 51 16.07 5.48 -1.36
N ILE A 52 15.47 6.10 -0.33
CA ILE A 52 16.23 6.93 0.59
C ILE A 52 15.79 6.66 2.03
N TRP A 53 16.78 6.48 2.90
CA TRP A 53 16.61 6.45 4.34
C TRP A 53 17.12 7.78 4.91
N LEU A 54 16.23 8.53 5.51
CA LEU A 54 16.52 9.83 6.12
C LEU A 54 16.35 9.69 7.62
N ARG A 55 17.34 10.10 8.43
CA ARG A 55 17.26 9.98 9.88
C ARG A 55 17.86 11.17 10.60
N ARG A 56 17.13 11.65 11.64
CA ARG A 56 17.58 12.61 12.65
C ARG A 56 17.57 11.91 14.01
N GLY A 57 18.70 12.01 14.76
CA GLY A 57 18.88 11.33 16.04
C GLY A 57 19.40 9.91 15.90
N THR A 58 19.90 9.36 17.02
CA THR A 58 20.51 8.03 17.09
C THR A 58 19.93 7.14 18.19
N GLN A 59 19.02 7.68 18.97
CA GLN A 59 18.42 7.04 20.14
C GLN A 59 17.02 6.49 19.82
N ALA A 60 16.59 5.49 20.59
CA ALA A 60 15.20 5.08 20.66
C ALA A 60 14.38 6.05 21.53
N PRO A 61 13.06 6.14 21.32
CA PRO A 61 12.30 5.46 20.29
C PRO A 61 12.54 6.04 18.89
N VAL A 62 12.48 5.18 17.86
CA VAL A 62 12.53 5.60 16.45
C VAL A 62 11.12 5.73 15.91
N VAL A 63 10.72 6.93 15.53
CA VAL A 63 9.47 7.21 14.83
C VAL A 63 9.77 7.37 13.35
N CYS A 64 9.22 6.49 12.52
CA CYS A 64 9.44 6.47 11.07
C CYS A 64 8.17 6.86 10.32
N PHE A 65 8.30 7.77 9.37
CA PHE A 65 7.32 7.98 8.33
C PHE A 65 7.75 7.21 7.06
N ALA A 66 6.85 6.43 6.50
CA ALA A 66 7.13 5.66 5.29
C ALA A 66 6.17 6.02 4.16
N GLY A 67 6.68 5.97 2.93
CA GLY A 67 5.89 6.28 1.75
C GLY A 67 6.66 6.15 0.45
N HIS A 68 6.00 6.48 -0.66
CA HIS A 68 6.55 6.37 -1.99
C HIS A 68 6.39 7.67 -2.79
N THR A 69 7.38 7.94 -3.66
CA THR A 69 7.36 9.10 -4.56
C THR A 69 6.87 8.75 -5.95
N ASP A 70 6.91 7.47 -6.31
CA ASP A 70 6.37 7.00 -7.57
C ASP A 70 4.84 7.04 -7.61
N VAL A 71 4.31 7.02 -8.81
CA VAL A 71 2.87 7.06 -9.07
C VAL A 71 2.51 6.13 -10.21
N VAL A 72 1.27 5.62 -10.22
CA VAL A 72 0.75 4.85 -11.36
C VAL A 72 0.70 5.69 -12.64
N PRO A 73 0.69 5.07 -13.84
CA PRO A 73 0.45 5.76 -15.09
C PRO A 73 -0.83 6.61 -15.07
N THR A 74 -0.80 7.75 -15.74
CA THR A 74 -1.91 8.71 -15.73
C THR A 74 -3.18 8.24 -16.44
N GLY A 75 -3.07 7.19 -17.28
CA GLY A 75 -4.08 6.88 -18.26
C GLY A 75 -4.15 7.93 -19.38
N PRO A 76 -5.24 8.03 -20.11
CA PRO A 76 -5.42 8.98 -21.22
C PRO A 76 -5.40 10.43 -20.71
N VAL A 77 -4.34 11.16 -21.04
CA VAL A 77 -4.11 12.54 -20.56
C VAL A 77 -5.20 13.49 -21.05
N GLU A 78 -5.76 13.23 -22.23
CA GLU A 78 -6.85 14.01 -22.81
C GLU A 78 -8.18 13.93 -22.04
N LYS A 79 -8.29 13.02 -21.08
CA LYS A 79 -9.47 12.91 -20.20
C LYS A 79 -9.30 13.65 -18.87
N TRP A 80 -8.11 14.19 -18.60
CA TRP A 80 -7.89 15.01 -17.42
C TRP A 80 -8.37 16.45 -17.68
N ASP A 81 -9.04 17.05 -16.70
CA ASP A 81 -9.49 18.45 -16.77
C ASP A 81 -8.34 19.45 -16.65
N SER A 82 -7.21 19.02 -16.06
CA SER A 82 -5.93 19.73 -16.01
C SER A 82 -4.81 18.72 -16.18
N PRO A 83 -3.64 19.08 -16.75
CA PRO A 83 -2.54 18.14 -16.95
C PRO A 83 -2.16 17.44 -15.62
N PRO A 84 -1.95 16.11 -15.61
CA PRO A 84 -1.79 15.33 -14.37
C PRO A 84 -0.59 15.70 -13.51
N PHE A 85 0.44 16.33 -14.10
CA PHE A 85 1.64 16.80 -13.41
C PHE A 85 1.76 18.34 -13.34
N GLU A 86 0.65 19.02 -13.57
CA GLU A 86 0.49 20.46 -13.32
C GLU A 86 -0.49 20.64 -12.15
N PRO A 87 0.01 20.70 -10.89
CA PRO A 87 -0.84 20.73 -9.70
C PRO A 87 -1.80 21.90 -9.75
N THR A 88 -3.08 21.63 -9.80
CA THR A 88 -4.12 22.63 -10.03
C THR A 88 -5.09 22.69 -8.86
N GLU A 89 -5.22 23.90 -8.27
CA GLU A 89 -6.25 24.18 -7.28
C GLU A 89 -7.56 24.54 -7.96
N ARG A 90 -8.61 23.78 -7.66
CA ARG A 90 -9.96 24.02 -8.17
C ARG A 90 -11.00 23.47 -7.19
N ASP A 91 -12.09 24.19 -6.97
CA ASP A 91 -13.23 23.78 -6.15
C ASP A 91 -12.84 23.26 -4.75
N GLY A 92 -11.86 23.92 -4.10
CA GLY A 92 -11.38 23.55 -2.78
C GLY A 92 -10.54 22.26 -2.75
N ARG A 93 -10.00 21.84 -3.90
CA ARG A 93 -9.18 20.64 -4.05
C ARG A 93 -7.90 20.92 -4.80
N LEU A 94 -6.86 20.13 -4.51
CA LEU A 94 -5.61 20.06 -5.26
C LEU A 94 -5.67 18.84 -6.18
N TYR A 95 -5.64 19.07 -7.48
CA TYR A 95 -5.66 18.04 -8.51
C TYR A 95 -4.26 17.74 -9.03
N GLY A 96 -3.98 16.46 -9.26
CA GLY A 96 -2.76 15.97 -9.90
C GLY A 96 -2.54 14.48 -9.60
N ARG A 97 -1.80 13.78 -10.46
CA ARG A 97 -1.42 12.39 -10.23
C ARG A 97 -0.47 12.31 -9.04
N GLY A 98 -0.77 11.43 -8.07
CA GLY A 98 -0.05 11.32 -6.81
C GLY A 98 -0.51 12.34 -5.75
N ALA A 99 -1.55 13.13 -6.01
CA ALA A 99 -2.07 14.07 -5.02
C ALA A 99 -2.62 13.34 -3.80
N ALA A 100 -3.40 12.27 -3.99
CA ALA A 100 -3.90 11.44 -2.90
C ALA A 100 -2.94 10.31 -2.55
N ASP A 101 -2.30 9.70 -3.55
CA ASP A 101 -1.45 8.52 -3.43
C ASP A 101 -0.04 8.78 -3.96
N MET A 102 0.96 9.17 -3.11
CA MET A 102 0.75 9.66 -1.73
C MET A 102 1.60 10.91 -1.44
N LYS A 103 1.90 11.71 -2.49
CA LYS A 103 2.81 12.87 -2.41
C LYS A 103 2.35 13.93 -1.39
N THR A 104 1.03 14.10 -1.18
CA THR A 104 0.53 15.00 -0.15
C THR A 104 0.88 14.53 1.25
N SER A 105 0.78 13.22 1.53
CA SER A 105 1.22 12.66 2.81
C SER A 105 2.69 12.92 3.08
N ILE A 106 3.55 12.71 2.08
CA ILE A 106 4.99 12.99 2.17
C ILE A 106 5.24 14.48 2.47
N ALA A 107 4.55 15.38 1.77
CA ALA A 107 4.65 16.80 2.03
C ALA A 107 4.24 17.15 3.48
N CYS A 108 3.20 16.50 3.97
CA CYS A 108 2.73 16.66 5.36
C CYS A 108 3.73 16.09 6.37
N PHE A 109 4.38 14.95 6.11
CA PHE A 109 5.43 14.38 6.95
C PHE A 109 6.59 15.36 7.12
N VAL A 110 7.12 15.85 5.99
CA VAL A 110 8.27 16.75 5.98
C VAL A 110 7.96 18.05 6.75
N THR A 111 6.84 18.66 6.47
CA THR A 111 6.48 19.93 7.13
C THR A 111 6.10 19.75 8.60
N ALA A 112 5.57 18.61 8.99
CA ALA A 112 5.40 18.24 10.39
C ALA A 112 6.75 18.10 11.11
N CYS A 113 7.72 17.43 10.49
CA CYS A 113 9.10 17.33 11.01
C CYS A 113 9.75 18.72 11.17
N GLU A 114 9.59 19.60 10.18
CA GLU A 114 10.16 20.96 10.22
C GLU A 114 9.63 21.75 11.40
N ARG A 115 8.31 21.75 11.63
CA ARG A 115 7.71 22.46 12.76
C ARG A 115 8.06 21.82 14.10
N PHE A 116 7.94 20.50 14.18
CA PHE A 116 8.28 19.76 15.39
C PHE A 116 9.74 19.99 15.83
N VAL A 117 10.71 19.91 14.91
CA VAL A 117 12.12 20.15 15.23
C VAL A 117 12.39 21.60 15.60
N ALA A 118 11.69 22.56 14.99
CA ALA A 118 11.82 23.98 15.35
C ALA A 118 11.29 24.28 16.77
N GLU A 119 10.22 23.61 17.19
CA GLU A 119 9.63 23.75 18.52
C GLU A 119 10.36 22.91 19.58
N HIS A 120 10.83 21.72 19.19
CA HIS A 120 11.48 20.76 20.08
C HIS A 120 12.86 20.33 19.52
N PRO A 121 13.86 21.24 19.47
CA PRO A 121 15.17 20.94 18.88
C PRO A 121 15.92 19.82 19.62
N ASP A 122 15.68 19.68 20.92
CA ASP A 122 16.31 18.70 21.82
C ASP A 122 15.35 17.53 22.15
N HIS A 123 14.41 17.20 21.26
CA HIS A 123 13.50 16.07 21.44
C HIS A 123 14.24 14.77 21.70
N GLN A 124 13.62 13.85 22.43
CA GLN A 124 14.16 12.51 22.64
C GLN A 124 13.96 11.61 21.40
N GLY A 125 14.71 10.50 21.35
CA GLY A 125 14.58 9.51 20.29
C GLY A 125 15.07 9.99 18.93
N SER A 126 14.54 9.36 17.89
CA SER A 126 14.89 9.64 16.50
C SER A 126 13.65 9.78 15.63
N ILE A 127 13.76 10.61 14.60
CA ILE A 127 12.77 10.69 13.51
C ILE A 127 13.42 10.15 12.25
N ALA A 128 12.71 9.29 11.53
CA ALA A 128 13.18 8.73 10.26
C ALA A 128 12.12 8.86 9.16
N LEU A 129 12.57 8.87 7.91
CA LEU A 129 11.71 8.70 6.74
C LEU A 129 12.31 7.59 5.87
N LEU A 130 11.46 6.63 5.46
CA LEU A 130 11.76 5.61 4.47
C LEU A 130 10.93 5.93 3.23
N ILE A 131 11.57 6.31 2.14
CA ILE A 131 10.89 6.71 0.90
C ILE A 131 11.41 5.85 -0.25
N THR A 132 10.51 5.25 -0.99
CA THR A 132 10.79 4.41 -2.17
C THR A 132 10.24 5.04 -3.46
N SER A 133 10.68 4.52 -4.61
CA SER A 133 10.08 4.80 -5.92
C SER A 133 9.56 3.54 -6.63
N ASP A 134 9.21 2.47 -5.90
CA ASP A 134 8.72 1.20 -6.45
C ASP A 134 7.63 0.57 -5.55
N GLU A 135 6.68 1.38 -5.06
CA GLU A 135 5.49 0.85 -4.38
C GLU A 135 4.40 0.48 -5.38
N GLU A 136 4.19 1.34 -6.37
CA GLU A 136 3.15 1.22 -7.40
C GLU A 136 3.54 0.28 -8.56
N GLY A 137 4.75 -0.27 -8.51
CA GLY A 137 5.28 -1.21 -9.49
C GLY A 137 5.31 -2.65 -8.98
N ASP A 138 6.40 -3.34 -9.31
CA ASP A 138 6.60 -4.74 -8.92
C ASP A 138 7.00 -4.91 -7.45
N ALA A 139 7.38 -3.82 -6.76
CA ALA A 139 7.83 -3.75 -5.37
C ALA A 139 8.99 -4.72 -5.03
N LEU A 140 9.87 -4.96 -5.99
CA LEU A 140 10.99 -5.90 -5.87
C LEU A 140 12.26 -5.23 -5.33
N ASP A 141 12.52 -4.01 -5.79
CA ASP A 141 13.76 -3.25 -5.50
C ASP A 141 13.50 -2.02 -4.60
N GLY A 142 12.26 -1.87 -4.13
CA GLY A 142 11.81 -0.79 -3.25
C GLY A 142 12.02 -1.09 -1.76
N THR A 143 11.00 -0.81 -0.97
CA THR A 143 10.97 -0.95 0.49
C THR A 143 11.44 -2.31 0.99
N THR A 144 11.16 -3.39 0.27
CA THR A 144 11.62 -4.74 0.67
C THR A 144 13.15 -4.81 0.80
N LYS A 145 13.89 -4.20 -0.15
CA LYS A 145 15.37 -4.15 -0.11
C LYS A 145 15.89 -3.24 1.00
N VAL A 146 15.22 -2.11 1.22
CA VAL A 146 15.59 -1.20 2.32
C VAL A 146 15.40 -1.91 3.67
N VAL A 147 14.30 -2.63 3.86
CA VAL A 147 14.03 -3.41 5.07
C VAL A 147 15.12 -4.47 5.29
N ASP A 148 15.57 -5.16 4.24
CA ASP A 148 16.67 -6.12 4.33
C ASP A 148 17.97 -5.45 4.82
N VAL A 149 18.33 -4.27 4.31
CA VAL A 149 19.51 -3.49 4.74
C VAL A 149 19.37 -3.05 6.19
N LEU A 150 18.24 -2.45 6.58
CA LEU A 150 18.01 -1.99 7.95
C LEU A 150 18.05 -3.15 8.94
N LYS A 151 17.44 -4.28 8.60
CA LYS A 151 17.46 -5.51 9.41
C LYS A 151 18.86 -6.09 9.59
N ALA A 152 19.68 -6.09 8.54
CA ALA A 152 21.04 -6.62 8.58
C ALA A 152 21.98 -5.85 9.54
N ARG A 153 21.62 -4.61 9.89
CA ARG A 153 22.36 -3.75 10.83
C ARG A 153 21.64 -3.46 12.15
N ASP A 154 20.58 -4.25 12.44
CA ASP A 154 19.73 -4.10 13.63
C ASP A 154 19.12 -2.70 13.80
N GLU A 155 18.85 -2.00 12.70
CA GLU A 155 18.17 -0.71 12.70
C GLU A 155 16.67 -0.92 12.74
N LEU A 156 16.12 -1.03 13.96
CA LEU A 156 14.71 -1.30 14.20
C LEU A 156 13.91 0.01 14.38
N ILE A 157 12.64 -0.06 14.06
CA ILE A 157 11.67 1.03 14.16
C ILE A 157 10.73 0.72 15.33
N ASP A 158 10.54 1.68 16.25
CA ASP A 158 9.56 1.52 17.33
C ASP A 158 8.14 1.81 16.83
N TYR A 159 7.97 2.90 16.09
CA TYR A 159 6.67 3.38 15.58
C TYR A 159 6.79 3.76 14.12
N CYS A 160 5.97 3.17 13.26
CA CYS A 160 5.93 3.49 11.83
C CYS A 160 4.55 3.99 11.42
N ILE A 161 4.52 5.08 10.66
CA ILE A 161 3.33 5.62 10.03
C ILE A 161 3.56 5.59 8.51
N VAL A 162 2.78 4.77 7.80
CA VAL A 162 2.77 4.77 6.34
C VAL A 162 1.71 5.77 5.87
N GLY A 163 2.08 6.67 4.98
CA GLY A 163 1.21 7.78 4.57
C GLY A 163 0.17 7.45 3.50
N GLU A 164 -0.21 6.19 3.39
CA GLU A 164 -1.21 5.71 2.45
C GLU A 164 -2.57 6.39 2.66
N PRO A 165 -3.34 6.62 1.59
CA PRO A 165 -4.69 7.18 1.68
C PRO A 165 -5.64 6.20 2.40
N THR A 166 -6.05 6.56 3.61
CA THR A 166 -6.88 5.71 4.47
C THR A 166 -8.26 6.26 4.75
N ALA A 167 -8.43 7.57 4.71
CA ALA A 167 -9.70 8.21 5.03
C ALA A 167 -10.78 7.88 3.98
N VAL A 168 -11.99 7.64 4.45
CA VAL A 168 -13.15 7.29 3.60
C VAL A 168 -13.95 8.56 3.25
N ASP A 169 -14.55 9.20 4.24
CA ASP A 169 -15.38 10.40 4.06
C ASP A 169 -14.70 11.67 4.58
N LYS A 170 -13.98 11.56 5.70
CA LYS A 170 -13.33 12.68 6.38
C LYS A 170 -11.91 12.30 6.79
N LEU A 171 -11.00 13.25 6.70
CA LEU A 171 -9.63 13.06 7.17
C LEU A 171 -9.61 12.51 8.60
N GLY A 172 -8.92 11.39 8.79
CA GLY A 172 -8.74 10.75 10.07
C GLY A 172 -9.90 9.88 10.54
N ASP A 173 -10.98 9.71 9.77
CA ASP A 173 -12.09 8.81 10.13
C ASP A 173 -11.65 7.34 10.19
N MET A 174 -10.55 6.99 9.52
CA MET A 174 -10.02 5.63 9.51
C MET A 174 -8.49 5.60 9.55
N ILE A 175 -7.96 4.75 10.42
CA ILE A 175 -6.56 4.31 10.47
C ILE A 175 -6.51 2.83 10.05
N LYS A 176 -5.55 2.45 9.22
CA LYS A 176 -5.27 1.05 8.99
C LYS A 176 -4.21 0.58 9.99
N ASN A 177 -4.60 -0.36 10.85
CA ASN A 177 -3.70 -1.00 11.83
C ASN A 177 -3.29 -2.40 11.42
N GLY A 178 -3.57 -2.78 10.18
CA GLY A 178 -3.22 -4.06 9.58
C GLY A 178 -3.71 -4.15 8.15
N ARG A 179 -3.23 -5.14 7.44
CA ARG A 179 -3.65 -5.44 6.06
C ARG A 179 -3.84 -6.93 5.88
N ARG A 180 -4.79 -7.31 5.05
CA ARG A 180 -4.98 -8.69 4.62
C ARG A 180 -3.81 -9.12 3.75
N GLY A 181 -3.48 -10.41 3.78
CA GLY A 181 -2.58 -11.01 2.81
C GLY A 181 -3.18 -11.03 1.41
N SER A 182 -2.32 -11.15 0.40
CA SER A 182 -2.70 -11.24 -1.00
C SER A 182 -1.94 -12.37 -1.68
N LEU A 183 -2.67 -13.41 -2.12
CA LEU A 183 -2.12 -14.58 -2.79
C LEU A 183 -2.83 -14.79 -4.12
N SER A 184 -2.08 -14.71 -5.21
CA SER A 184 -2.58 -14.91 -6.57
C SER A 184 -2.22 -16.29 -7.11
N GLY A 185 -3.11 -16.87 -7.92
CA GLY A 185 -2.88 -18.09 -8.67
C GLY A 185 -3.12 -17.88 -10.15
N ASN A 186 -2.16 -18.36 -10.97
CA ASN A 186 -2.31 -18.50 -12.42
C ASN A 186 -2.45 -20.00 -12.73
N LEU A 187 -3.69 -20.43 -12.98
CA LEU A 187 -4.05 -21.83 -13.22
C LEU A 187 -4.25 -22.07 -14.71
N THR A 188 -3.54 -23.05 -15.26
CA THR A 188 -3.78 -23.57 -16.60
C THR A 188 -4.35 -24.98 -16.47
N VAL A 189 -5.65 -25.14 -16.77
CA VAL A 189 -6.32 -26.42 -16.82
C VAL A 189 -6.05 -27.07 -18.17
N LYS A 190 -5.49 -28.27 -18.16
CA LYS A 190 -5.10 -29.03 -19.36
C LYS A 190 -6.26 -29.81 -19.89
N GLY A 191 -6.49 -29.70 -21.19
CA GLY A 191 -7.44 -30.46 -21.95
C GLY A 191 -6.77 -31.11 -23.16
N LYS A 192 -7.59 -31.52 -24.10
CA LYS A 192 -7.17 -32.02 -25.43
C LYS A 192 -8.07 -31.42 -26.49
N GLN A 193 -7.52 -30.57 -27.35
CA GLN A 193 -8.26 -29.96 -28.44
C GLN A 193 -8.86 -31.00 -29.39
N GLY A 194 -10.07 -30.73 -29.86
CA GLY A 194 -10.73 -31.60 -30.82
C GLY A 194 -12.00 -30.98 -31.40
N HIS A 195 -12.60 -31.69 -32.34
CA HIS A 195 -13.85 -31.28 -32.97
C HIS A 195 -15.04 -31.59 -32.04
N ILE A 196 -15.93 -30.61 -31.83
CA ILE A 196 -17.06 -30.74 -30.90
C ILE A 196 -17.99 -31.92 -31.19
N ALA A 197 -18.10 -32.35 -32.46
CA ALA A 197 -18.88 -33.51 -32.85
C ALA A 197 -18.24 -34.87 -32.46
N TYR A 198 -16.97 -34.87 -32.03
CA TYR A 198 -16.24 -36.08 -31.64
C TYR A 198 -15.65 -35.91 -30.22
N PRO A 199 -16.50 -35.69 -29.20
CA PRO A 199 -16.03 -35.39 -27.85
C PRO A 199 -15.20 -36.51 -27.21
N HIS A 200 -15.38 -37.76 -27.64
CA HIS A 200 -14.61 -38.93 -27.20
C HIS A 200 -13.13 -38.91 -27.64
N LEU A 201 -12.74 -38.06 -28.59
CA LEU A 201 -11.36 -37.87 -29.04
C LEU A 201 -10.67 -36.66 -28.39
N ALA A 202 -11.42 -35.86 -27.60
CA ALA A 202 -10.98 -34.65 -26.96
C ALA A 202 -11.13 -34.72 -25.43
N ILE A 203 -10.57 -33.75 -24.74
CA ILE A 203 -10.82 -33.49 -23.30
C ILE A 203 -11.16 -32.02 -23.18
N ASN A 204 -12.39 -31.70 -22.79
CA ASN A 204 -12.82 -30.31 -22.62
C ASN A 204 -12.40 -29.78 -21.25
N PRO A 205 -11.42 -28.86 -21.17
CA PRO A 205 -10.94 -28.36 -19.89
C PRO A 205 -11.99 -27.52 -19.15
N VAL A 206 -12.97 -26.93 -19.85
CA VAL A 206 -14.09 -26.21 -19.22
C VAL A 206 -14.96 -27.19 -18.44
N HIS A 207 -15.29 -28.36 -19.06
CA HIS A 207 -16.12 -29.38 -18.42
C HIS A 207 -15.42 -30.06 -17.24
N THR A 208 -14.10 -30.34 -17.38
CA THR A 208 -13.33 -30.98 -16.29
C THR A 208 -13.10 -30.03 -15.12
N PHE A 209 -13.02 -28.71 -15.36
CA PHE A 209 -12.83 -27.70 -14.33
C PHE A 209 -14.12 -27.29 -13.62
N ALA A 210 -15.28 -27.39 -14.26
CA ALA A 210 -16.55 -26.88 -13.72
C ALA A 210 -16.90 -27.40 -12.31
N PRO A 211 -16.70 -28.69 -11.93
CA PRO A 211 -16.93 -29.13 -10.56
C PRO A 211 -15.95 -28.51 -9.55
N ALA A 212 -14.67 -28.38 -9.91
CA ALA A 212 -13.67 -27.73 -9.06
C ALA A 212 -13.95 -26.23 -8.92
N LEU A 213 -14.36 -25.55 -9.99
CA LEU A 213 -14.77 -24.15 -9.96
C LEU A 213 -15.91 -23.92 -8.98
N LEU A 214 -16.94 -24.78 -9.02
CA LEU A 214 -18.07 -24.70 -8.10
C LEU A 214 -17.61 -24.85 -6.65
N GLU A 215 -16.78 -25.86 -6.35
CA GLU A 215 -16.26 -26.11 -5.03
C GLU A 215 -15.39 -24.96 -4.53
N LEU A 216 -14.44 -24.46 -5.33
CA LEU A 216 -13.57 -23.31 -5.00
C LEU A 216 -14.35 -22.05 -4.67
N THR A 217 -15.44 -21.78 -5.38
CA THR A 217 -16.25 -20.57 -5.17
C THR A 217 -17.20 -20.66 -4.00
N GLN A 218 -17.53 -21.87 -3.52
CA GLN A 218 -18.41 -22.12 -2.38
C GLN A 218 -17.63 -22.42 -1.08
N GLU A 219 -16.32 -22.63 -1.19
CA GLU A 219 -15.48 -22.96 -0.04
C GLU A 219 -15.45 -21.81 0.96
N VAL A 220 -15.68 -22.14 2.24
CA VAL A 220 -15.45 -21.22 3.35
C VAL A 220 -13.98 -21.32 3.75
N TRP A 221 -13.20 -20.32 3.35
CA TRP A 221 -11.76 -20.32 3.57
C TRP A 221 -11.37 -20.09 5.03
N ASP A 222 -12.04 -19.17 5.71
CA ASP A 222 -12.12 -18.94 7.16
C ASP A 222 -13.30 -18.01 7.47
N GLU A 223 -13.59 -17.82 8.76
CA GLU A 223 -14.66 -16.94 9.23
C GLU A 223 -14.15 -15.51 9.58
N GLY A 224 -12.86 -15.24 9.37
CA GLY A 224 -12.24 -14.03 9.86
C GLY A 224 -12.12 -14.01 11.39
N ASN A 225 -11.88 -12.81 11.94
CA ASN A 225 -11.84 -12.59 13.39
C ASN A 225 -12.25 -11.16 13.74
N GLU A 226 -12.05 -10.74 14.98
CA GLU A 226 -12.36 -9.37 15.46
C GLU A 226 -11.76 -8.27 14.58
N TYR A 227 -10.59 -8.52 13.96
CA TYR A 227 -9.82 -7.51 13.20
C TYR A 227 -9.92 -7.68 11.69
N PHE A 228 -10.21 -8.88 11.21
CA PHE A 228 -10.20 -9.20 9.79
C PHE A 228 -11.53 -9.79 9.32
N PRO A 229 -12.06 -9.32 8.19
CA PRO A 229 -13.15 -10.01 7.53
C PRO A 229 -12.70 -11.41 7.09
N PRO A 230 -13.64 -12.32 6.80
CA PRO A 230 -13.35 -13.64 6.24
C PRO A 230 -12.45 -13.57 5.00
N THR A 231 -11.58 -14.56 4.85
CA THR A 231 -10.76 -14.71 3.63
C THR A 231 -11.65 -14.88 2.41
N SER A 232 -11.39 -14.04 1.40
CA SER A 232 -12.14 -14.05 0.15
C SER A 232 -11.32 -14.66 -1.00
N PHE A 233 -11.99 -15.43 -1.86
CA PHE A 233 -11.47 -15.98 -3.11
C PHE A 233 -12.22 -15.33 -4.28
N GLN A 234 -11.48 -14.75 -5.24
CA GLN A 234 -12.08 -14.11 -6.40
C GLN A 234 -11.33 -14.52 -7.69
N ILE A 235 -12.09 -14.88 -8.70
CA ILE A 235 -11.55 -15.13 -10.03
C ILE A 235 -11.65 -13.84 -10.85
N SER A 236 -10.52 -13.37 -11.33
CA SER A 236 -10.45 -12.15 -12.15
C SER A 236 -10.52 -12.42 -13.65
N ASN A 237 -10.05 -13.57 -14.10
CA ASN A 237 -10.02 -13.91 -15.51
C ASN A 237 -10.27 -15.41 -15.72
N ILE A 238 -11.08 -15.74 -16.73
CA ILE A 238 -11.22 -17.06 -17.31
C ILE A 238 -11.14 -16.91 -18.83
N ASN A 239 -10.14 -17.53 -19.44
CA ASN A 239 -9.89 -17.44 -20.87
C ASN A 239 -9.66 -18.84 -21.46
N GLY A 240 -10.35 -19.16 -22.53
CA GLY A 240 -10.19 -20.40 -23.26
C GLY A 240 -10.90 -20.38 -24.61
N GLY A 241 -10.56 -21.33 -25.46
CA GLY A 241 -11.15 -21.45 -26.79
C GLY A 241 -10.38 -20.70 -27.88
N THR A 242 -10.65 -21.09 -29.13
CA THR A 242 -10.04 -20.53 -30.33
C THR A 242 -10.92 -19.49 -31.02
N GLY A 243 -12.12 -19.22 -30.48
CA GLY A 243 -13.15 -18.39 -31.10
C GLY A 243 -14.02 -19.16 -32.11
N ALA A 244 -13.64 -20.39 -32.53
CA ALA A 244 -14.42 -21.22 -33.41
C ALA A 244 -15.50 -22.01 -32.64
N THR A 245 -16.71 -22.04 -33.15
CA THR A 245 -17.86 -22.67 -32.48
C THR A 245 -17.84 -24.20 -32.48
N ASN A 246 -17.00 -24.82 -33.32
CA ASN A 246 -16.89 -26.26 -33.50
C ASN A 246 -15.59 -26.88 -32.96
N VAL A 247 -14.82 -26.13 -32.13
CA VAL A 247 -13.55 -26.57 -31.56
C VAL A 247 -13.64 -26.64 -30.04
N ILE A 248 -13.37 -27.80 -29.45
CA ILE A 248 -13.12 -27.98 -28.02
C ILE A 248 -11.72 -27.41 -27.73
N PRO A 249 -11.54 -26.50 -26.75
CA PRO A 249 -10.24 -25.93 -26.42
C PRO A 249 -9.26 -26.98 -25.85
N GLY A 250 -7.97 -26.75 -26.08
CA GLY A 250 -6.90 -27.57 -25.50
C GLY A 250 -6.54 -27.21 -24.09
N GLU A 251 -6.84 -25.97 -23.67
CA GLU A 251 -6.56 -25.45 -22.32
C GLU A 251 -7.57 -24.40 -21.91
N LEU A 252 -7.64 -24.16 -20.59
CA LEU A 252 -8.39 -23.08 -19.96
C LEU A 252 -7.49 -22.37 -18.96
N ASN A 253 -7.32 -21.06 -19.13
CA ASN A 253 -6.49 -20.23 -18.27
C ASN A 253 -7.36 -19.44 -17.28
N VAL A 254 -7.07 -19.56 -15.98
CA VAL A 254 -7.82 -18.94 -14.89
C VAL A 254 -6.86 -18.16 -14.00
N LYS A 255 -7.17 -16.87 -13.76
CA LYS A 255 -6.46 -16.06 -12.78
C LYS A 255 -7.38 -15.78 -11.61
N PHE A 256 -6.87 -16.01 -10.41
CA PHE A 256 -7.61 -15.76 -9.18
C PHE A 256 -6.73 -15.14 -8.10
N ASN A 257 -7.36 -14.55 -7.07
CA ASN A 257 -6.68 -13.96 -5.94
C ASN A 257 -7.44 -14.26 -4.64
N PHE A 258 -6.66 -14.51 -3.60
CA PHE A 258 -7.10 -14.49 -2.21
C PHE A 258 -6.76 -13.16 -1.56
N ARG A 259 -7.73 -12.59 -0.83
CA ARG A 259 -7.45 -11.60 0.23
C ARG A 259 -7.69 -12.33 1.55
N PHE A 260 -6.60 -12.64 2.26
CA PHE A 260 -6.68 -13.56 3.38
C PHE A 260 -6.37 -12.92 4.73
N SER A 261 -7.07 -13.40 5.76
CA SER A 261 -6.96 -12.98 7.15
C SER A 261 -5.77 -13.65 7.83
N THR A 262 -5.54 -13.31 9.09
CA THR A 262 -4.56 -14.00 9.94
C THR A 262 -4.98 -15.41 10.38
N GLU A 263 -6.25 -15.81 10.13
CA GLU A 263 -6.76 -17.17 10.38
C GLU A 263 -6.31 -18.16 9.29
N SER A 264 -5.92 -17.64 8.12
CA SER A 264 -5.41 -18.45 7.01
C SER A 264 -3.91 -18.22 6.80
N THR A 265 -3.24 -19.24 6.29
CA THR A 265 -1.84 -19.15 5.88
C THR A 265 -1.70 -19.38 4.38
N GLU A 266 -0.68 -18.80 3.78
CA GLU A 266 -0.35 -19.02 2.36
C GLU A 266 -0.26 -20.53 2.03
N ALA A 267 0.48 -21.28 2.87
CA ALA A 267 0.64 -22.72 2.68
C ALA A 267 -0.69 -23.47 2.78
N GLY A 268 -1.53 -23.12 3.76
CA GLY A 268 -2.84 -23.73 3.95
C GLY A 268 -3.79 -23.47 2.79
N LEU A 269 -3.82 -22.23 2.27
CA LEU A 269 -4.64 -21.87 1.12
C LEU A 269 -4.20 -22.63 -0.14
N LYS A 270 -2.90 -22.67 -0.41
CA LYS A 270 -2.33 -23.45 -1.53
C LYS A 270 -2.71 -24.93 -1.43
N GLN A 271 -2.52 -25.54 -0.26
CA GLN A 271 -2.86 -26.95 -0.03
C GLN A 271 -4.32 -27.24 -0.31
N ARG A 272 -5.25 -26.39 0.19
CA ARG A 272 -6.71 -26.56 0.00
C ARG A 272 -7.10 -26.44 -1.47
N VAL A 273 -6.54 -25.49 -2.23
CA VAL A 273 -6.79 -25.37 -3.66
C VAL A 273 -6.31 -26.60 -4.40
N HIS A 274 -5.07 -27.07 -4.16
CA HIS A 274 -4.57 -28.29 -4.78
C HIS A 274 -5.45 -29.49 -4.42
N ALA A 275 -5.86 -29.64 -3.18
CA ALA A 275 -6.74 -30.75 -2.74
C ALA A 275 -8.08 -30.77 -3.48
N ILE A 276 -8.69 -29.59 -3.72
CA ILE A 276 -9.94 -29.48 -4.48
C ILE A 276 -9.72 -29.87 -5.95
N LEU A 277 -8.67 -29.36 -6.59
CA LEU A 277 -8.35 -29.66 -7.98
C LEU A 277 -8.05 -31.16 -8.18
N ASP A 278 -7.26 -31.75 -7.29
CA ASP A 278 -6.86 -33.16 -7.33
C ASP A 278 -8.06 -34.08 -7.08
N LYS A 279 -8.92 -33.76 -6.10
CA LYS A 279 -10.17 -34.48 -5.80
C LYS A 279 -11.10 -34.57 -7.02
N GLN A 280 -11.14 -33.50 -7.81
CA GLN A 280 -11.97 -33.45 -9.03
C GLN A 280 -11.26 -34.03 -10.26
N GLY A 281 -10.02 -34.54 -10.11
CA GLY A 281 -9.25 -35.15 -11.19
C GLY A 281 -8.80 -34.18 -12.28
N VAL A 282 -8.73 -32.90 -11.97
CA VAL A 282 -8.28 -31.85 -12.90
C VAL A 282 -6.80 -32.05 -13.24
N GLN A 283 -6.45 -32.00 -14.50
CA GLN A 283 -5.05 -31.93 -14.94
C GLN A 283 -4.67 -30.48 -15.12
N TYR A 284 -3.63 -29.99 -14.40
CA TYR A 284 -3.33 -28.58 -14.38
C TYR A 284 -1.85 -28.27 -14.14
N ASP A 285 -1.47 -27.04 -14.48
CA ASP A 285 -0.30 -26.33 -13.97
C ASP A 285 -0.80 -25.13 -13.16
N LEU A 286 -0.22 -24.88 -11.99
CA LEU A 286 -0.60 -23.75 -11.13
C LEU A 286 0.65 -23.03 -10.61
N GLN A 287 0.74 -21.75 -10.95
CA GLN A 287 1.79 -20.87 -10.47
C GLN A 287 1.21 -19.92 -9.44
N TRP A 288 1.96 -19.72 -8.35
CA TRP A 288 1.56 -18.88 -7.24
C TRP A 288 2.44 -17.64 -7.12
N SER A 289 1.82 -16.53 -6.72
CA SER A 289 2.51 -15.29 -6.36
C SER A 289 1.88 -14.72 -5.10
N CYS A 290 2.67 -14.59 -4.03
CA CYS A 290 2.24 -13.96 -2.79
C CYS A 290 2.82 -12.55 -2.75
N SER A 291 1.99 -11.53 -2.89
CA SER A 291 2.41 -10.13 -2.83
C SER A 291 2.45 -9.59 -1.40
N GLY A 292 1.89 -10.29 -0.41
CA GLY A 292 1.99 -9.91 1.00
C GLY A 292 1.35 -10.91 1.94
N GLN A 293 1.97 -11.06 3.11
CA GLN A 293 1.38 -11.77 4.25
C GLN A 293 0.45 -10.82 5.02
N PRO A 294 -0.58 -11.32 5.70
CA PRO A 294 -1.40 -10.48 6.56
C PRO A 294 -0.58 -10.01 7.76
N PHE A 295 -0.81 -8.79 8.20
CA PHE A 295 -0.24 -8.28 9.44
C PHE A 295 -1.25 -7.48 10.24
N LEU A 296 -1.03 -7.41 11.55
CA LEU A 296 -1.82 -6.62 12.49
C LEU A 296 -0.87 -5.91 13.47
N THR A 297 -1.14 -4.66 13.74
CA THR A 297 -0.69 -3.95 14.91
C THR A 297 -1.86 -3.89 15.89
N HIS A 298 -1.73 -4.58 17.02
CA HIS A 298 -2.71 -4.49 18.08
C HIS A 298 -2.77 -3.07 18.62
N ALA A 299 -3.88 -2.73 19.29
CA ALA A 299 -3.99 -1.45 19.99
C ALA A 299 -2.79 -1.26 20.93
N GLY A 300 -2.13 -0.12 20.82
CA GLY A 300 -0.89 0.19 21.52
C GLY A 300 -0.63 1.69 21.50
N LYS A 301 0.57 2.07 21.92
CA LYS A 301 0.91 3.50 22.09
C LYS A 301 0.74 4.30 20.79
N LEU A 302 1.13 3.75 19.65
CA LEU A 302 1.02 4.45 18.38
C LEU A 302 -0.43 4.69 17.96
N THR A 303 -1.29 3.66 18.09
CA THR A 303 -2.73 3.79 17.78
C THR A 303 -3.40 4.79 18.71
N ASP A 304 -3.07 4.78 20.00
CA ASP A 304 -3.66 5.68 21.00
C ASP A 304 -3.28 7.14 20.72
N VAL A 305 -1.98 7.42 20.54
CA VAL A 305 -1.52 8.80 20.26
C VAL A 305 -2.02 9.32 18.90
N ALA A 306 -2.17 8.43 17.91
CA ALA A 306 -2.73 8.82 16.62
C ALA A 306 -4.22 9.19 16.74
N ARG A 307 -5.02 8.40 17.47
CA ARG A 307 -6.42 8.71 17.76
C ARG A 307 -6.57 10.03 18.53
N GLU A 308 -5.73 10.26 19.55
CA GLU A 308 -5.72 11.53 20.31
C GLU A 308 -5.39 12.73 19.40
N ALA A 309 -4.35 12.61 18.55
CA ALA A 309 -3.97 13.69 17.64
C ALA A 309 -5.06 13.99 16.60
N ILE A 310 -5.74 12.96 16.08
CA ILE A 310 -6.87 13.12 15.17
C ILE A 310 -8.06 13.77 15.89
N ALA A 311 -8.42 13.29 17.08
CA ALA A 311 -9.52 13.85 17.84
C ALA A 311 -9.30 15.35 18.15
N GLU A 312 -8.08 15.74 18.54
CA GLU A 312 -7.71 17.12 18.81
C GLU A 312 -7.75 18.00 17.55
N THR A 313 -7.22 17.49 16.42
CA THR A 313 -7.06 18.28 15.19
C THR A 313 -8.32 18.29 14.32
N CYS A 314 -8.99 17.14 14.21
CA CYS A 314 -10.13 16.94 13.30
C CYS A 314 -11.48 16.89 14.01
N GLY A 315 -11.50 16.71 15.35
CA GLY A 315 -12.73 16.65 16.13
C GLY A 315 -13.57 15.40 15.90
N ILE A 316 -12.93 14.28 15.48
CA ILE A 316 -13.61 13.03 15.16
C ILE A 316 -13.02 11.84 15.91
N GLU A 317 -13.82 10.80 16.08
CA GLU A 317 -13.38 9.50 16.56
C GLU A 317 -12.93 8.65 15.37
N THR A 318 -11.76 8.02 15.49
CA THR A 318 -11.13 7.23 14.42
C THR A 318 -11.48 5.76 14.54
N GLU A 319 -11.85 5.13 13.44
CA GLU A 319 -12.00 3.68 13.31
C GLU A 319 -10.67 3.01 12.97
N LEU A 320 -10.38 1.85 13.60
CA LEU A 320 -9.28 0.97 13.21
C LEU A 320 -9.79 -0.08 12.21
N SER A 321 -9.04 -0.31 11.14
CA SER A 321 -9.47 -1.21 10.06
C SER A 321 -8.31 -1.93 9.42
N THR A 322 -8.56 -3.14 8.90
CA THR A 322 -7.61 -3.96 8.13
C THR A 322 -8.04 -4.13 6.67
N THR A 323 -9.11 -3.43 6.27
CA THR A 323 -9.67 -3.52 4.90
C THR A 323 -8.84 -2.74 3.89
N GLY A 324 -9.13 -2.95 2.59
CA GLY A 324 -8.50 -2.25 1.46
C GLY A 324 -7.44 -3.09 0.75
N GLY A 325 -6.60 -2.41 -0.02
CA GLY A 325 -5.49 -2.98 -0.77
C GLY A 325 -4.34 -3.42 0.13
N THR A 326 -3.17 -3.68 -0.46
CA THR A 326 -1.93 -3.89 0.29
C THR A 326 -1.07 -2.62 0.20
N SER A 327 -0.02 -2.52 1.01
CA SER A 327 0.92 -1.40 1.03
C SER A 327 2.30 -1.89 1.45
N ASP A 328 3.31 -1.05 1.37
CA ASP A 328 4.66 -1.36 1.83
C ASP A 328 4.77 -1.58 3.35
N GLY A 329 3.74 -1.24 4.10
CA GLY A 329 3.60 -1.61 5.50
C GLY A 329 3.80 -3.10 5.75
N ARG A 330 3.44 -3.97 4.78
CA ARG A 330 3.67 -5.42 4.82
C ARG A 330 5.14 -5.83 4.96
N PHE A 331 6.05 -5.06 4.39
CA PHE A 331 7.50 -5.30 4.48
C PHE A 331 8.08 -4.66 5.73
N ILE A 332 7.70 -3.41 6.01
CA ILE A 332 8.21 -2.62 7.14
C ILE A 332 7.85 -3.27 8.48
N LYS A 333 6.72 -3.98 8.56
CA LYS A 333 6.30 -4.70 9.77
C LYS A 333 7.35 -5.69 10.29
N ALA A 334 8.22 -6.19 9.42
CA ALA A 334 9.32 -7.09 9.81
C ALA A 334 10.38 -6.44 10.71
N ILE A 335 10.47 -5.09 10.71
CA ILE A 335 11.43 -4.30 11.51
C ILE A 335 10.75 -3.25 12.38
N ALA A 336 9.41 -3.09 12.30
CA ALA A 336 8.64 -2.13 13.09
C ALA A 336 7.82 -2.84 14.18
N LYS A 337 7.92 -2.34 15.42
CA LYS A 337 7.13 -2.87 16.55
C LYS A 337 5.64 -2.56 16.37
N GLU A 338 5.30 -1.28 16.20
CA GLU A 338 3.96 -0.82 15.90
C GLU A 338 3.96 -0.10 14.54
N LEU A 339 2.97 -0.40 13.70
CA LEU A 339 2.82 0.19 12.38
C LEU A 339 1.34 0.49 12.14
N ILE A 340 1.05 1.70 11.69
CA ILE A 340 -0.27 2.11 11.20
C ILE A 340 -0.12 2.76 9.83
N GLU A 341 -1.24 2.84 9.11
CA GLU A 341 -1.33 3.66 7.91
C GLU A 341 -2.34 4.77 8.16
N LEU A 342 -1.97 5.99 7.80
CA LEU A 342 -2.77 7.19 8.00
C LEU A 342 -2.44 8.21 6.92
N GLY A 343 -3.42 8.62 6.16
CA GLY A 343 -3.27 9.60 5.09
C GLY A 343 -4.60 10.22 4.64
N PRO A 344 -4.63 10.87 3.47
CA PRO A 344 -5.80 11.56 2.95
C PRO A 344 -6.91 10.59 2.53
N SER A 345 -7.96 11.14 1.90
CA SER A 345 -9.07 10.35 1.37
C SER A 345 -8.60 9.47 0.20
N ASN A 346 -9.07 8.21 0.19
CA ASN A 346 -8.81 7.22 -0.84
C ASN A 346 -9.80 7.29 -2.03
N ALA A 347 -10.71 8.24 -2.03
CA ALA A 347 -11.84 8.28 -2.96
C ALA A 347 -11.44 8.42 -4.44
N THR A 348 -10.25 8.98 -4.74
CA THR A 348 -9.82 9.29 -6.11
C THR A 348 -8.48 8.65 -6.51
N ILE A 349 -7.92 7.78 -5.66
CA ILE A 349 -6.66 7.09 -5.97
C ILE A 349 -6.76 6.34 -7.31
N HIS A 350 -5.67 6.38 -8.11
CA HIS A 350 -5.55 5.74 -9.42
C HIS A 350 -6.57 6.22 -10.49
N GLN A 351 -7.45 7.15 -10.16
CA GLN A 351 -8.44 7.69 -11.09
C GLN A 351 -7.89 8.87 -11.91
N ILE A 352 -8.54 9.17 -13.01
CA ILE A 352 -8.39 10.43 -13.74
C ILE A 352 -8.94 11.54 -12.83
N ASN A 353 -8.28 12.71 -12.81
CA ASN A 353 -8.59 13.81 -11.91
C ASN A 353 -8.41 13.46 -10.42
N GLU A 354 -7.43 12.63 -10.10
CA GLU A 354 -7.01 12.38 -8.72
C GLU A 354 -6.79 13.69 -7.97
N ASN A 355 -7.26 13.74 -6.72
CA ASN A 355 -7.24 14.98 -5.95
C ASN A 355 -7.34 14.76 -4.45
N VAL A 356 -6.96 15.79 -3.68
CA VAL A 356 -7.19 15.89 -2.23
C VAL A 356 -7.87 17.21 -1.89
N ARG A 357 -8.56 17.28 -0.76
CA ARG A 357 -9.16 18.53 -0.26
C ARG A 357 -8.05 19.45 0.27
N LEU A 358 -8.09 20.71 -0.11
CA LEU A 358 -7.11 21.71 0.39
C LEU A 358 -7.14 21.85 1.91
N ASP A 359 -8.33 21.82 2.52
CA ASP A 359 -8.50 21.95 3.97
C ASP A 359 -7.95 20.75 4.78
N ASP A 360 -7.74 19.60 4.13
CA ASP A 360 -7.22 18.41 4.80
C ASP A 360 -5.68 18.43 4.89
N ILE A 361 -5.00 19.14 3.99
CA ILE A 361 -3.54 19.19 3.94
C ILE A 361 -2.93 19.73 5.23
N PRO A 362 -3.30 20.93 5.72
CA PRO A 362 -2.75 21.44 6.98
C PRO A 362 -3.15 20.60 8.19
N LYS A 363 -4.35 20.01 8.19
CA LYS A 363 -4.81 19.15 9.28
C LYS A 363 -3.99 17.85 9.34
N LEU A 364 -3.75 17.19 8.19
CA LEU A 364 -2.94 15.99 8.15
C LEU A 364 -1.52 16.26 8.68
N SER A 365 -0.91 17.37 8.25
CA SER A 365 0.41 17.76 8.73
C SER A 365 0.40 18.05 10.26
N ALA A 366 -0.66 18.66 10.79
CA ALA A 366 -0.81 18.89 12.24
C ALA A 366 -1.02 17.59 13.02
N VAL A 367 -1.76 16.63 12.46
CA VAL A 367 -1.91 15.29 13.06
C VAL A 367 -0.56 14.58 13.16
N TYR A 368 0.26 14.58 12.11
CA TYR A 368 1.60 13.98 12.16
C TYR A 368 2.52 14.64 13.17
N GLU A 369 2.48 15.98 13.25
CA GLU A 369 3.23 16.74 14.27
C GLU A 369 2.76 16.40 15.69
N GLY A 370 1.45 16.31 15.91
CA GLY A 370 0.87 15.92 17.17
C GLY A 370 1.25 14.50 17.61
N ILE A 371 1.42 13.57 16.66
CA ILE A 371 1.92 12.22 16.93
C ILE A 371 3.39 12.27 17.35
N LEU A 372 4.24 13.02 16.63
CA LEU A 372 5.65 13.21 17.00
C LEU A 372 5.79 13.78 18.42
N ALA A 373 5.02 14.82 18.76
CA ALA A 373 5.06 15.44 20.07
C ALA A 373 4.71 14.45 21.19
N ARG A 374 3.67 13.61 21.00
CA ARG A 374 3.25 12.62 22.00
C ARG A 374 4.22 11.44 22.15
N LEU A 375 4.99 11.14 21.12
CA LEU A 375 5.96 10.03 21.14
C LEU A 375 7.36 10.45 21.59
N LEU A 376 7.78 11.69 21.29
CA LEU A 376 9.17 12.13 21.41
C LEU A 376 9.39 13.27 22.42
N VAL A 377 8.33 13.86 22.99
CA VAL A 377 8.46 14.87 24.04
C VAL A 377 8.00 14.27 25.37
N GLU A 378 8.86 14.36 26.41
CA GLU A 378 8.44 13.96 27.75
C GLU A 378 7.30 14.86 28.22
N LYS A 379 6.22 14.25 28.74
CA LYS A 379 5.24 15.02 29.49
C LYS A 379 5.96 15.60 30.73
N ALA A 380 6.02 16.92 30.85
CA ALA A 380 6.42 17.52 32.11
C ALA A 380 5.51 16.96 33.22
N VAL A 381 6.12 16.27 34.18
CA VAL A 381 5.44 15.65 35.34
C VAL A 381 4.89 16.74 36.25
#